data_792dfc9a48ccbff9b093a1b1f1272dc3
#
_entry.id   792dfc9a48ccbff9b093a1b1f1272dc3
#
_cell.length_a   1.000
_cell.length_b   1.000
_cell.length_c   1.000
_cell.angle_alpha   90.00
_cell.angle_beta   90.00
_cell.angle_gamma   90.00
#
_symmetry.space_group_name_H-M   'P 1'
#
loop_
_entity.id
_entity.type
_entity.pdbx_description
1 polymer ?
#
loop_
_entity_poly.entity_id
_entity_poly.type
_entity_poly.pdbx_seq_one_letter_code
_entity_poly.pdbx_strand_id
1 'polypeptide(L)'
;GGTTYPMPQPFLVMATQNPIESEGVYPLPEAQRDRFLMKVVVDYPTGEEEREIVYRMGVVPPVPEQVLSPADLLRLQEAASHVFVHHALVDYVIRLVLSTRSPGDHGMSDVAGWVAYGASPRASLGMIAAARGLALMRGRDYVLPQDVLDIAPDVLRHRLVLSYDALADGVPSEHVVHRVLQSVPLPQVTPRQRAAGGPYGSQGYGPSTGSTPAAPGSTTPSCWSCSGND
;
A
#
# COMPACT_ATOMS: atom_id res chain seq x y z
N GLY A 1 -26.20 14.35 7.98
CA GLY A 1 -25.32 13.87 6.91
C GLY A 1 -26.15 13.61 5.66
N GLY A 2 -25.60 13.27 4.56
CA GLY A 2 -26.35 12.90 3.36
C GLY A 2 -25.98 13.72 2.11
N THR A 3 -25.20 14.79 2.26
CA THR A 3 -24.72 15.56 1.12
C THR A 3 -23.33 15.08 0.74
N THR A 4 -23.14 14.68 -0.53
CA THR A 4 -21.82 14.32 -1.08
C THR A 4 -21.18 15.58 -1.65
N TYR A 5 -19.96 15.87 -1.21
CA TYR A 5 -19.16 16.97 -1.74
C TYR A 5 -18.07 16.42 -2.63
N PRO A 6 -17.97 16.84 -3.91
CA PRO A 6 -16.85 16.43 -4.77
C PRO A 6 -15.55 17.08 -4.25
N MET A 7 -14.51 16.25 -4.13
CA MET A 7 -13.18 16.74 -3.75
C MET A 7 -12.38 17.10 -5.00
N PRO A 8 -11.64 18.23 -4.99
CA PRO A 8 -10.74 18.57 -6.09
C PRO A 8 -9.65 17.50 -6.24
N GLN A 9 -9.21 17.27 -7.47
CA GLN A 9 -8.12 16.36 -7.77
C GLN A 9 -6.83 17.15 -8.09
N PRO A 10 -5.66 16.68 -7.69
CA PRO A 10 -5.41 15.50 -6.84
C PRO A 10 -5.75 15.75 -5.37
N PHE A 11 -6.22 14.72 -4.66
CA PHE A 11 -6.53 14.79 -3.24
C PHE A 11 -5.54 13.90 -2.45
N LEU A 12 -4.85 14.49 -1.48
CA LEU A 12 -3.86 13.82 -0.64
C LEU A 12 -4.16 14.10 0.83
N VAL A 13 -4.10 13.06 1.65
CA VAL A 13 -4.18 13.18 3.11
C VAL A 13 -2.82 12.84 3.70
N MET A 14 -2.23 13.79 4.41
CA MET A 14 -1.04 13.58 5.23
C MET A 14 -1.41 13.83 6.69
N ALA A 15 -0.97 12.95 7.58
CA ALA A 15 -1.12 13.09 9.01
C ALA A 15 0.22 12.87 9.69
N THR A 16 0.53 13.66 10.71
CA THR A 16 1.74 13.49 11.53
C THR A 16 1.36 12.95 12.90
N GLN A 17 2.21 12.11 13.46
CA GLN A 17 2.15 11.67 14.84
C GLN A 17 3.45 12.06 15.54
N ASN A 18 3.34 12.75 16.66
CA ASN A 18 4.49 12.96 17.53
C ASN A 18 4.49 11.86 18.61
N PRO A 19 5.47 10.97 18.66
CA PRO A 19 5.51 9.88 19.65
C PRO A 19 5.70 10.37 21.09
N ILE A 20 6.14 11.62 21.29
CA ILE A 20 6.42 12.21 22.61
C ILE A 20 5.14 12.79 23.22
N GLU A 21 4.21 13.28 22.40
CA GLU A 21 2.96 13.86 22.86
C GLU A 21 1.89 12.75 23.02
N SER A 22 1.86 12.14 24.21
CA SER A 22 0.85 11.13 24.54
C SER A 22 -0.39 11.69 25.24
N GLU A 23 -0.33 12.89 25.81
CA GLU A 23 -1.45 13.52 26.52
C GLU A 23 -2.43 14.18 25.53
N GLY A 24 -3.68 13.71 25.53
CA GLY A 24 -4.76 14.29 24.70
C GLY A 24 -4.84 13.79 23.25
N VAL A 25 -3.96 12.90 22.82
CA VAL A 25 -3.99 12.31 21.47
C VAL A 25 -4.63 10.93 21.51
N TYR A 26 -5.79 10.78 20.84
CA TYR A 26 -6.38 9.47 20.65
C TYR A 26 -5.68 8.77 19.45
N PRO A 27 -5.10 7.59 19.65
CA PRO A 27 -4.52 6.84 18.54
C PRO A 27 -5.60 6.51 17.52
N LEU A 28 -5.28 6.64 16.23
CA LEU A 28 -6.19 6.22 15.17
C LEU A 28 -6.49 4.72 15.31
N PRO A 29 -7.78 4.33 15.25
CA PRO A 29 -8.14 2.91 15.18
C PRO A 29 -7.44 2.19 14.04
N GLU A 30 -7.14 0.92 14.22
CA GLU A 30 -6.39 0.09 13.25
C GLU A 30 -7.01 0.10 11.85
N ALA A 31 -8.35 0.02 11.78
CA ALA A 31 -9.07 0.07 10.52
C ALA A 31 -8.91 1.42 9.78
N GLN A 32 -8.63 2.50 10.50
CA GLN A 32 -8.36 3.82 9.91
C GLN A 32 -6.90 3.93 9.49
N ARG A 33 -5.96 3.42 10.30
CA ARG A 33 -4.53 3.37 9.95
C ARG A 33 -4.28 2.55 8.69
N ASP A 34 -4.96 1.42 8.50
CA ASP A 34 -4.84 0.56 7.31
C ASP A 34 -5.22 1.26 6.00
N ARG A 35 -5.98 2.39 6.06
CA ARG A 35 -6.34 3.18 4.88
C ARG A 35 -5.23 4.09 4.38
N PHE A 36 -4.24 4.41 5.20
CA PHE A 36 -3.08 5.18 4.76
C PHE A 36 -2.15 4.30 3.92
N LEU A 37 -1.61 4.87 2.85
CA LEU A 37 -0.72 4.15 1.95
C LEU A 37 0.56 3.72 2.65
N MET A 38 1.21 4.64 3.36
CA MET A 38 2.52 4.47 3.98
C MET A 38 2.55 5.14 5.36
N LYS A 39 3.40 4.60 6.25
CA LYS A 39 3.86 5.26 7.48
C LYS A 39 5.36 5.45 7.38
N VAL A 40 5.79 6.66 7.10
CA VAL A 40 7.20 7.03 7.03
C VAL A 40 7.67 7.41 8.44
N VAL A 41 8.78 6.84 8.87
CA VAL A 41 9.46 7.23 10.11
C VAL A 41 10.47 8.30 9.76
N VAL A 42 10.43 9.41 10.51
CA VAL A 42 11.39 10.50 10.37
C VAL A 42 12.19 10.56 11.66
N ASP A 43 13.46 10.25 11.56
CA ASP A 43 14.40 10.30 12.69
C ASP A 43 14.88 11.73 12.96
N TYR A 44 15.56 11.91 14.09
CA TYR A 44 16.23 13.17 14.38
C TYR A 44 17.33 13.44 13.34
N PRO A 45 17.54 14.72 13.00
CA PRO A 45 18.65 15.10 12.12
C PRO A 45 20.00 14.76 12.75
N THR A 46 20.97 14.47 11.91
CA THR A 46 22.36 14.35 12.33
C THR A 46 22.90 15.71 12.79
N GLY A 47 24.00 15.75 13.54
CA GLY A 47 24.59 17.01 13.99
C GLY A 47 24.99 17.95 12.84
N GLU A 48 25.32 17.43 11.66
CA GLU A 48 25.60 18.26 10.47
C GLU A 48 24.32 18.83 9.86
N GLU A 49 23.28 18.04 9.75
CA GLU A 49 21.96 18.49 9.27
C GLU A 49 21.34 19.49 10.24
N GLU A 50 21.49 19.27 11.56
CA GLU A 50 21.00 20.21 12.56
C GLU A 50 21.71 21.56 12.44
N ARG A 51 23.04 21.57 12.20
CA ARG A 51 23.80 22.78 11.93
C ARG A 51 23.30 23.51 10.69
N GLU A 52 23.01 22.77 9.60
CA GLU A 52 22.42 23.33 8.37
C GLU A 52 21.06 23.96 8.65
N ILE A 53 20.20 23.27 9.42
CA ILE A 53 18.89 23.78 9.84
C ILE A 53 19.05 25.11 10.58
N VAL A 54 19.98 25.20 11.55
CA VAL A 54 20.22 26.44 12.31
C VAL A 54 20.65 27.58 11.38
N TYR A 55 21.59 27.34 10.46
CA TYR A 55 22.04 28.38 9.52
C TYR A 55 20.96 28.78 8.52
N ARG A 56 20.17 27.84 8.02
CA ARG A 56 19.10 28.07 7.04
C ARG A 56 17.88 28.76 7.63
N MET A 57 17.47 28.36 8.86
CA MET A 57 16.25 28.82 9.50
C MET A 57 16.45 29.95 10.51
N GLY A 58 17.71 30.19 10.97
CA GLY A 58 18.00 31.08 12.08
C GLY A 58 17.94 32.58 11.77
N VAL A 59 17.97 32.98 10.51
CA VAL A 59 17.96 34.39 10.09
C VAL A 59 16.69 34.74 9.34
N VAL A 60 16.49 34.15 8.14
CA VAL A 60 15.28 34.29 7.33
C VAL A 60 14.90 32.90 6.80
N PRO A 61 13.81 32.31 7.28
CA PRO A 61 13.37 31.01 6.79
C PRO A 61 13.11 31.05 5.28
N PRO A 62 13.60 30.06 4.52
CA PRO A 62 13.34 30.01 3.09
C PRO A 62 11.85 29.75 2.81
N VAL A 63 11.31 30.44 1.83
CA VAL A 63 9.94 30.21 1.36
C VAL A 63 10.00 29.13 0.27
N PRO A 64 9.21 28.05 0.38
CA PRO A 64 9.19 27.02 -0.66
C PRO A 64 8.57 27.55 -1.95
N GLU A 65 9.19 27.21 -3.07
CA GLU A 65 8.67 27.50 -4.40
C GLU A 65 7.87 26.34 -4.95
N GLN A 66 6.88 26.65 -5.79
CA GLN A 66 6.11 25.59 -6.44
C GLN A 66 6.96 24.89 -7.51
N VAL A 67 7.20 23.58 -7.32
CA VAL A 67 7.97 22.74 -8.26
C VAL A 67 7.07 22.07 -9.27
N LEU A 68 5.84 21.67 -8.87
CA LEU A 68 4.87 20.97 -9.71
C LEU A 68 3.50 21.62 -9.60
N SER A 69 2.78 21.67 -10.73
CA SER A 69 1.36 22.01 -10.70
C SER A 69 0.49 20.78 -10.35
N PRO A 70 -0.77 20.98 -9.92
CA PRO A 70 -1.71 19.87 -9.75
C PRO A 70 -1.88 19.03 -11.03
N ALA A 71 -1.85 19.66 -12.19
CA ALA A 71 -1.93 18.96 -13.48
C ALA A 71 -0.68 18.10 -13.75
N ASP A 72 0.51 18.56 -13.35
CA ASP A 72 1.73 17.77 -13.44
C ASP A 72 1.66 16.53 -12.56
N LEU A 73 1.13 16.68 -11.34
CA LEU A 73 0.98 15.57 -10.42
C LEU A 73 0.02 14.50 -10.96
N LEU A 74 -1.10 14.91 -11.57
CA LEU A 74 -2.02 13.96 -12.22
C LEU A 74 -1.35 13.21 -13.36
N ARG A 75 -0.54 13.91 -14.20
CA ARG A 75 0.24 13.26 -15.28
C ARG A 75 1.25 12.24 -14.72
N LEU A 76 1.92 12.58 -13.61
CA LEU A 76 2.85 11.65 -12.95
C LEU A 76 2.13 10.45 -12.34
N GLN A 77 0.95 10.63 -11.76
CA GLN A 77 0.12 9.53 -11.27
C GLN A 77 -0.31 8.59 -12.41
N GLU A 78 -0.71 9.15 -13.55
CA GLU A 78 -1.03 8.38 -14.74
C GLU A 78 0.20 7.62 -15.25
N ALA A 79 1.35 8.28 -15.38
CA ALA A 79 2.60 7.63 -15.77
C ALA A 79 2.99 6.49 -14.82
N ALA A 80 2.87 6.69 -13.51
CA ALA A 80 3.12 5.65 -12.51
C ALA A 80 2.18 4.45 -12.68
N SER A 81 0.92 4.67 -13.06
CA SER A 81 -0.04 3.59 -13.29
C SER A 81 0.35 2.66 -14.45
N HIS A 82 1.11 3.17 -15.43
CA HIS A 82 1.59 2.43 -16.60
C HIS A 82 2.95 1.74 -16.38
N VAL A 83 3.62 1.97 -15.25
CA VAL A 83 4.85 1.24 -14.91
C VAL A 83 4.58 -0.25 -14.83
N PHE A 84 5.33 -1.03 -15.59
CA PHE A 84 5.14 -2.47 -15.69
C PHE A 84 5.53 -3.19 -14.40
N VAL A 85 4.69 -4.14 -13.98
CA VAL A 85 4.97 -5.05 -12.85
C VAL A 85 4.89 -6.49 -13.34
N HIS A 86 5.99 -7.21 -13.24
CA HIS A 86 6.01 -8.62 -13.63
C HIS A 86 5.16 -9.46 -12.66
N HIS A 87 4.42 -10.47 -13.18
CA HIS A 87 3.56 -11.31 -12.35
C HIS A 87 4.29 -11.97 -11.17
N ALA A 88 5.53 -12.40 -11.36
CA ALA A 88 6.34 -12.96 -10.27
C ALA A 88 6.59 -11.97 -9.11
N LEU A 89 6.60 -10.65 -9.38
CA LEU A 89 6.66 -9.62 -8.33
C LEU A 89 5.32 -9.45 -7.63
N VAL A 90 4.22 -9.57 -8.36
CA VAL A 90 2.88 -9.58 -7.74
C VAL A 90 2.75 -10.78 -6.80
N ASP A 91 3.16 -11.97 -7.24
CA ASP A 91 3.15 -13.19 -6.42
C ASP A 91 4.09 -13.06 -5.20
N TYR A 92 5.23 -12.39 -5.37
CA TYR A 92 6.14 -12.10 -4.28
C TYR A 92 5.50 -11.19 -3.23
N VAL A 93 4.88 -10.09 -3.65
CA VAL A 93 4.15 -9.17 -2.76
C VAL A 93 3.02 -9.89 -2.01
N ILE A 94 2.27 -10.76 -2.71
CA ILE A 94 1.22 -11.56 -2.08
C ILE A 94 1.82 -12.49 -1.02
N ARG A 95 2.93 -13.18 -1.31
CA ARG A 95 3.62 -14.04 -0.33
C ARG A 95 4.10 -13.25 0.88
N LEU A 96 4.67 -12.05 0.70
CA LEU A 96 5.06 -11.18 1.81
C LEU A 96 3.86 -10.87 2.71
N VAL A 97 2.72 -10.49 2.13
CA VAL A 97 1.52 -10.16 2.90
C VAL A 97 0.93 -11.39 3.60
N LEU A 98 0.87 -12.54 2.93
CA LEU A 98 0.40 -13.80 3.52
C LEU A 98 1.30 -14.23 4.68
N SER A 99 2.61 -14.09 4.54
CA SER A 99 3.57 -14.41 5.61
C SER A 99 3.36 -13.57 6.87
N THR A 100 2.82 -12.36 6.75
CA THR A 100 2.45 -11.57 7.94
C THR A 100 1.23 -12.12 8.67
N ARG A 101 0.36 -12.87 7.99
CA ARG A 101 -0.88 -13.42 8.58
C ARG A 101 -0.67 -14.74 9.29
N SER A 102 0.25 -15.55 8.78
CA SER A 102 0.58 -16.87 9.30
C SER A 102 2.10 -17.06 9.33
N PRO A 103 2.86 -16.33 10.19
CA PRO A 103 4.31 -16.40 10.17
C PRO A 103 4.83 -17.84 10.43
N GLY A 104 4.16 -18.60 11.28
CA GLY A 104 4.53 -20.00 11.59
C GLY A 104 4.51 -20.91 10.37
N ASP A 105 3.51 -20.77 9.49
CA ASP A 105 3.38 -21.57 8.27
C ASP A 105 4.46 -21.24 7.22
N HIS A 106 5.11 -20.09 7.40
CA HIS A 106 6.18 -19.60 6.53
C HIS A 106 7.60 -19.71 7.17
N GLY A 107 7.75 -20.60 8.15
CA GLY A 107 9.05 -20.89 8.79
C GLY A 107 9.54 -19.80 9.76
N MET A 108 8.64 -18.96 10.25
CA MET A 108 8.93 -17.87 11.19
C MET A 108 8.25 -18.13 12.53
N SER A 109 8.51 -19.31 13.13
CA SER A 109 7.95 -19.69 14.43
C SER A 109 8.40 -18.77 15.57
N ASP A 110 9.55 -18.14 15.42
CA ASP A 110 10.13 -17.18 16.36
C ASP A 110 9.28 -15.90 16.52
N VAL A 111 8.59 -15.46 15.45
CA VAL A 111 7.73 -14.27 15.48
C VAL A 111 6.23 -14.59 15.39
N ALA A 112 5.85 -15.86 15.29
CA ALA A 112 4.46 -16.26 15.10
C ALA A 112 3.56 -15.84 16.28
N GLY A 113 4.06 -15.89 17.51
CA GLY A 113 3.35 -15.46 18.72
C GLY A 113 3.23 -13.93 18.84
N TRP A 114 3.99 -13.17 18.08
CA TRP A 114 4.01 -11.71 18.18
C TRP A 114 2.98 -11.00 17.29
N VAL A 115 2.38 -11.70 16.33
CA VAL A 115 1.40 -11.13 15.42
C VAL A 115 0.00 -11.58 15.79
N ALA A 116 -0.83 -10.66 16.26
CA ALA A 116 -2.25 -10.91 16.48
C ALA A 116 -3.03 -10.86 15.15
N TYR A 117 -2.76 -9.85 14.31
CA TYR A 117 -3.35 -9.73 12.97
C TYR A 117 -2.29 -9.25 11.98
N GLY A 118 -2.16 -9.98 10.87
CA GLY A 118 -1.30 -9.59 9.75
C GLY A 118 -1.95 -8.55 8.84
N ALA A 119 -1.20 -8.11 7.84
CA ALA A 119 -1.61 -7.04 6.93
C ALA A 119 -2.80 -7.45 6.04
N SER A 120 -3.69 -6.49 5.77
CA SER A 120 -4.85 -6.65 4.89
C SER A 120 -4.46 -6.67 3.41
N PRO A 121 -5.38 -7.03 2.47
CA PRO A 121 -5.12 -6.91 1.03
C PRO A 121 -4.75 -5.51 0.56
N ARG A 122 -5.08 -4.46 1.33
CA ARG A 122 -4.62 -3.09 1.06
C ARG A 122 -3.10 -2.97 1.07
N ALA A 123 -2.40 -3.80 1.85
CA ALA A 123 -0.94 -3.85 1.82
C ALA A 123 -0.41 -4.29 0.47
N SER A 124 -0.99 -5.32 -0.16
CA SER A 124 -0.58 -5.78 -1.49
C SER A 124 -0.79 -4.69 -2.54
N LEU A 125 -1.97 -4.05 -2.53
CA LEU A 125 -2.29 -2.95 -3.43
C LEU A 125 -1.35 -1.76 -3.20
N GLY A 126 -1.12 -1.40 -1.93
CA GLY A 126 -0.24 -0.31 -1.54
C GLY A 126 1.21 -0.54 -1.95
N MET A 127 1.74 -1.76 -1.75
CA MET A 127 3.10 -2.11 -2.17
C MET A 127 3.29 -2.01 -3.69
N ILE A 128 2.34 -2.51 -4.47
CA ILE A 128 2.41 -2.41 -5.93
C ILE A 128 2.34 -0.95 -6.38
N ALA A 129 1.44 -0.15 -5.81
CA ALA A 129 1.31 1.26 -6.15
C ALA A 129 2.57 2.07 -5.78
N ALA A 130 3.10 1.88 -4.57
CA ALA A 130 4.31 2.55 -4.09
C ALA A 130 5.56 2.12 -4.89
N ALA A 131 5.70 0.82 -5.20
CA ALA A 131 6.81 0.32 -6.00
C ALA A 131 6.81 0.88 -7.44
N ARG A 132 5.62 1.07 -8.05
CA ARG A 132 5.49 1.76 -9.34
C ARG A 132 5.96 3.21 -9.25
N GLY A 133 5.51 3.94 -8.23
CA GLY A 133 5.94 5.31 -7.98
C GLY A 133 7.45 5.40 -7.80
N LEU A 134 8.05 4.53 -7.00
CA LEU A 134 9.48 4.49 -6.77
C LEU A 134 10.28 4.14 -8.03
N ALA A 135 9.82 3.19 -8.83
CA ALA A 135 10.43 2.85 -10.10
C ALA A 135 10.42 4.03 -11.07
N LEU A 136 9.29 4.76 -11.16
CA LEU A 136 9.17 5.98 -11.98
C LEU A 136 10.14 7.07 -11.50
N MET A 137 10.22 7.32 -10.19
CA MET A 137 11.17 8.28 -9.59
C MET A 137 12.63 7.92 -9.88
N ARG A 138 12.92 6.63 -10.04
CA ARG A 138 14.23 6.09 -10.43
C ARG A 138 14.44 6.05 -11.96
N GLY A 139 13.55 6.67 -12.74
CA GLY A 139 13.64 6.78 -14.20
C GLY A 139 13.36 5.47 -14.94
N ARG A 140 12.59 4.55 -14.36
CA ARG A 140 12.29 3.24 -14.95
C ARG A 140 10.79 3.09 -15.26
N ASP A 141 10.46 2.38 -16.32
CA ASP A 141 9.11 1.99 -16.73
C ASP A 141 8.71 0.57 -16.26
N TYR A 142 9.51 -0.03 -15.37
CA TYR A 142 9.27 -1.34 -14.76
C TYR A 142 9.75 -1.40 -13.32
N VAL A 143 9.08 -2.21 -12.51
CA VAL A 143 9.40 -2.44 -11.10
C VAL A 143 10.45 -3.54 -10.95
N LEU A 144 11.42 -3.33 -10.08
CA LEU A 144 12.41 -4.32 -9.66
C LEU A 144 12.05 -4.90 -8.26
N PRO A 145 12.55 -6.10 -7.91
CA PRO A 145 12.40 -6.64 -6.56
C PRO A 145 12.89 -5.68 -5.47
N GLN A 146 13.97 -4.93 -5.74
CA GLN A 146 14.52 -3.95 -4.80
C GLN A 146 13.53 -2.82 -4.50
N ASP A 147 12.74 -2.38 -5.48
CA ASP A 147 11.73 -1.33 -5.23
C ASP A 147 10.67 -1.79 -4.23
N VAL A 148 10.28 -3.08 -4.29
CA VAL A 148 9.36 -3.67 -3.32
C VAL A 148 10.00 -3.75 -1.94
N LEU A 149 11.26 -4.17 -1.84
CA LEU A 149 11.99 -4.25 -0.56
C LEU A 149 12.11 -2.88 0.11
N ASP A 150 12.44 -1.86 -0.68
CA ASP A 150 12.68 -0.50 -0.16
C ASP A 150 11.41 0.12 0.44
N ILE A 151 10.22 -0.15 -0.15
CA ILE A 151 8.96 0.43 0.33
C ILE A 151 8.20 -0.46 1.33
N ALA A 152 8.53 -1.74 1.41
CA ALA A 152 7.77 -2.69 2.21
C ALA A 152 7.70 -2.32 3.71
N PRO A 153 8.77 -1.84 4.37
CA PRO A 153 8.69 -1.39 5.75
C PRO A 153 7.66 -0.29 5.97
N ASP A 154 7.64 0.72 5.11
CA ASP A 154 6.72 1.85 5.22
C ASP A 154 5.27 1.47 4.96
N VAL A 155 5.04 0.49 4.08
CA VAL A 155 3.70 -0.01 3.78
C VAL A 155 3.20 -0.99 4.83
N LEU A 156 4.07 -1.81 5.44
CA LEU A 156 3.66 -2.89 6.34
C LEU A 156 3.61 -2.49 7.82
N ARG A 157 4.55 -1.64 8.32
CA ARG A 157 4.73 -1.40 9.75
C ARG A 157 3.49 -0.94 10.50
N HIS A 158 2.61 -0.18 9.86
CA HIS A 158 1.39 0.33 10.46
C HIS A 158 0.16 -0.57 10.26
N ARG A 159 0.32 -1.67 9.52
CA ARG A 159 -0.74 -2.64 9.21
C ARG A 159 -0.65 -3.93 10.02
N LEU A 160 0.44 -4.12 10.76
CA LEU A 160 0.60 -5.24 11.67
C LEU A 160 0.01 -4.87 13.03
N VAL A 161 -0.79 -5.77 13.57
CA VAL A 161 -1.28 -5.69 14.95
C VAL A 161 -0.50 -6.71 15.75
N LEU A 162 0.26 -6.22 16.71
CA LEU A 162 1.08 -7.06 17.57
C LEU A 162 0.22 -7.68 18.69
N SER A 163 0.64 -8.82 19.18
CA SER A 163 0.03 -9.45 20.35
C SER A 163 0.36 -8.67 21.63
N TYR A 164 -0.41 -8.96 22.70
CA TYR A 164 -0.15 -8.35 24.01
C TYR A 164 1.23 -8.74 24.55
N ASP A 165 1.67 -9.98 24.30
CA ASP A 165 2.99 -10.45 24.71
C ASP A 165 4.11 -9.67 24.00
N ALA A 166 3.98 -9.47 22.68
CA ALA A 166 4.93 -8.67 21.93
C ALA A 166 4.99 -7.21 22.41
N LEU A 167 3.83 -6.63 22.76
CA LEU A 167 3.77 -5.26 23.30
C LEU A 167 4.40 -5.20 24.70
N ALA A 168 4.18 -6.20 25.55
CA ALA A 168 4.78 -6.28 26.88
C ALA A 168 6.31 -6.43 26.80
N ASP A 169 6.81 -7.20 25.83
CA ASP A 169 8.22 -7.40 25.58
C ASP A 169 8.87 -6.23 24.80
N GLY A 170 8.10 -5.21 24.44
CA GLY A 170 8.60 -4.03 23.71
C GLY A 170 9.06 -4.33 22.28
N VAL A 171 8.54 -5.38 21.65
CA VAL A 171 8.91 -5.77 20.28
C VAL A 171 8.33 -4.76 19.28
N PRO A 172 9.17 -4.10 18.46
CA PRO A 172 8.66 -3.19 17.44
C PRO A 172 8.11 -3.96 16.23
N SER A 173 7.09 -3.40 15.57
CA SER A 173 6.52 -3.98 14.33
C SER A 173 7.57 -4.14 13.22
N GLU A 174 8.58 -3.27 13.20
CA GLU A 174 9.72 -3.32 12.28
C GLU A 174 10.50 -4.64 12.38
N HIS A 175 10.60 -5.22 13.56
CA HIS A 175 11.27 -6.50 13.75
C HIS A 175 10.54 -7.62 12.99
N VAL A 176 9.22 -7.67 13.12
CA VAL A 176 8.38 -8.63 12.37
C VAL A 176 8.49 -8.41 10.87
N VAL A 177 8.40 -7.14 10.42
CA VAL A 177 8.55 -6.79 9.01
C VAL A 177 9.91 -7.26 8.48
N HIS A 178 10.98 -7.00 9.20
CA HIS A 178 12.33 -7.42 8.81
C HIS A 178 12.44 -8.94 8.66
N ARG A 179 11.88 -9.71 9.63
CA ARG A 179 11.85 -11.18 9.56
C ARG A 179 11.07 -11.69 8.34
N VAL A 180 9.92 -11.07 8.02
CA VAL A 180 9.12 -11.39 6.82
C VAL A 180 9.94 -11.16 5.55
N LEU A 181 10.61 -10.01 5.43
CA LEU A 181 11.42 -9.68 4.26
C LEU A 181 12.61 -10.62 4.08
N GLN A 182 13.21 -11.11 5.17
CA GLN A 182 14.31 -12.08 5.12
C GLN A 182 13.85 -13.50 4.78
N SER A 183 12.64 -13.88 5.17
CA SER A 183 12.15 -15.25 5.05
C SER A 183 11.55 -15.57 3.69
N VAL A 184 11.00 -14.57 2.99
CA VAL A 184 10.38 -14.76 1.69
C VAL A 184 11.41 -14.57 0.57
N PRO A 185 11.75 -15.64 -0.19
CA PRO A 185 12.77 -15.56 -1.23
C PRO A 185 12.36 -14.60 -2.35
N LEU A 186 13.33 -13.81 -2.80
CA LEU A 186 13.17 -12.90 -3.92
C LEU A 186 12.87 -13.67 -5.21
N PRO A 187 11.95 -13.17 -6.06
CA PRO A 187 11.73 -13.76 -7.35
C PRO A 187 12.92 -13.46 -8.27
N GLN A 188 13.34 -14.45 -9.04
CA GLN A 188 14.28 -14.23 -10.13
C GLN A 188 13.50 -13.61 -11.30
N VAL A 189 13.59 -12.30 -11.45
CA VAL A 189 12.99 -11.58 -12.58
C VAL A 189 14.13 -11.20 -13.52
N THR A 190 14.22 -11.86 -14.67
CA THR A 190 15.15 -11.44 -15.72
C THR A 190 14.56 -10.17 -16.34
N PRO A 191 15.30 -9.05 -16.37
CA PRO A 191 14.83 -7.85 -17.08
C PRO A 191 14.55 -8.24 -18.54
N ARG A 192 13.33 -7.94 -19.02
CA ARG A 192 13.01 -8.13 -20.44
C ARG A 192 13.93 -7.20 -21.22
N GLN A 193 14.92 -7.76 -21.91
CA GLN A 193 15.67 -6.99 -22.91
C GLN A 193 14.64 -6.47 -23.91
N ARG A 194 14.54 -5.15 -24.03
CA ARG A 194 13.74 -4.51 -25.06
C ARG A 194 14.27 -5.04 -26.40
N ALA A 195 13.50 -5.91 -27.06
CA ALA A 195 13.73 -6.18 -28.48
C ALA A 195 13.57 -4.83 -29.19
N ALA A 196 14.63 -4.35 -29.79
CA ALA A 196 14.63 -3.13 -30.58
C ALA A 196 13.59 -3.29 -31.68
N GLY A 197 12.50 -2.48 -31.64
CA GLY A 197 11.56 -2.32 -32.75
C GLY A 197 10.40 -3.32 -32.76
N GLY A 198 9.31 -2.97 -32.09
CA GLY A 198 7.98 -3.52 -32.32
C GLY A 198 6.92 -2.68 -31.62
N PRO A 199 5.81 -2.31 -32.32
CA PRO A 199 4.77 -1.50 -31.72
C PRO A 199 4.07 -2.30 -30.61
N TYR A 200 3.85 -1.68 -29.48
CA TYR A 200 3.10 -2.21 -28.34
C TYR A 200 1.71 -2.68 -28.78
N GLY A 201 1.52 -4.00 -28.83
CA GLY A 201 0.19 -4.58 -28.84
C GLY A 201 -0.46 -4.37 -27.48
N SER A 202 -1.46 -3.51 -27.44
CA SER A 202 -2.37 -3.32 -26.31
C SER A 202 -3.16 -4.61 -26.09
N GLN A 203 -2.71 -5.50 -25.20
CA GLN A 203 -3.59 -6.49 -24.61
C GLN A 203 -4.32 -5.83 -23.44
N GLY A 204 -5.41 -5.13 -23.78
CA GLY A 204 -6.38 -4.69 -22.80
C GLY A 204 -7.02 -5.88 -22.12
N TYR A 205 -7.08 -5.85 -20.79
CA TYR A 205 -8.05 -6.60 -20.02
C TYR A 205 -9.44 -6.03 -20.37
N GLY A 206 -10.05 -6.56 -21.44
CA GLY A 206 -11.47 -6.35 -21.72
C GLY A 206 -12.28 -7.24 -20.79
N PRO A 207 -13.43 -6.78 -20.27
CA PRO A 207 -14.33 -7.65 -19.54
C PRO A 207 -14.80 -8.77 -20.49
N SER A 208 -14.63 -10.01 -20.07
CA SER A 208 -15.19 -11.16 -20.76
C SER A 208 -16.70 -11.00 -20.85
N THR A 209 -17.20 -10.72 -22.06
CA THR A 209 -18.62 -10.83 -22.37
C THR A 209 -19.01 -12.30 -22.30
N GLY A 210 -19.48 -12.72 -21.14
CA GLY A 210 -20.15 -13.99 -20.95
C GLY A 210 -21.41 -14.03 -21.80
N SER A 211 -21.45 -14.90 -22.78
CA SER A 211 -22.63 -15.26 -23.52
C SER A 211 -23.71 -15.78 -22.58
N THR A 212 -24.81 -15.07 -22.51
CA THR A 212 -26.05 -15.45 -21.82
C THR A 212 -26.65 -16.66 -22.55
N PRO A 213 -26.89 -17.79 -21.89
CA PRO A 213 -27.72 -18.82 -22.49
C PRO A 213 -29.21 -18.42 -22.43
N ALA A 214 -29.90 -18.63 -23.53
CA ALA A 214 -31.32 -18.37 -23.70
C ALA A 214 -32.17 -19.08 -22.65
N ALA A 215 -33.17 -18.37 -22.13
CA ALA A 215 -34.19 -18.90 -21.23
C ALA A 215 -35.15 -19.84 -21.96
N PRO A 216 -35.56 -20.99 -21.38
CA PRO A 216 -36.72 -21.71 -21.80
C PRO A 216 -37.98 -21.26 -21.05
N GLY A 217 -39.02 -20.97 -21.83
CA GLY A 217 -40.43 -21.16 -21.64
C GLY A 217 -41.07 -20.86 -20.27
N SER A 218 -41.98 -19.90 -20.36
CA SER A 218 -43.03 -19.56 -19.43
C SER A 218 -43.88 -20.77 -19.00
N THR A 219 -44.06 -20.94 -17.69
CA THR A 219 -45.30 -21.49 -17.12
C THR A 219 -45.57 -20.78 -15.79
N THR A 220 -46.63 -20.02 -15.78
CA THR A 220 -47.27 -19.49 -14.57
C THR A 220 -47.97 -20.60 -13.78
N PRO A 221 -47.99 -20.54 -12.47
CA PRO A 221 -49.22 -20.72 -11.73
C PRO A 221 -49.50 -19.65 -10.65
N SER A 222 -50.69 -19.14 -10.80
CA SER A 222 -51.73 -18.80 -9.80
C SER A 222 -51.33 -18.44 -8.36
N CYS A 223 -51.72 -17.25 -8.02
CA CYS A 223 -52.41 -16.76 -6.84
C CYS A 223 -52.50 -17.71 -5.63
N TRP A 224 -51.91 -17.25 -4.51
CA TRP A 224 -52.45 -17.49 -3.16
C TRP A 224 -52.51 -16.19 -2.40
N SER A 225 -53.77 -15.74 -2.24
CA SER A 225 -54.19 -14.79 -1.22
C SER A 225 -54.07 -15.42 0.17
N CYS A 226 -53.54 -14.70 1.15
CA CYS A 226 -53.90 -14.90 2.53
C CYS A 226 -54.01 -13.54 3.21
N SER A 227 -55.24 -13.33 3.57
CA SER A 227 -55.71 -12.27 4.46
C SER A 227 -55.28 -12.51 5.90
N GLY A 228 -55.06 -11.43 6.64
CA GLY A 228 -55.78 -11.18 7.92
C GLY A 228 -54.99 -11.47 9.20
N ASN A 229 -55.03 -10.41 9.99
CA ASN A 229 -55.15 -10.33 11.48
C ASN A 229 -53.95 -10.71 12.36
N ASP A 230 -53.48 -9.93 13.17
CA ASP A 230 -53.76 -9.04 14.32
C ASP A 230 -52.52 -8.23 14.68
#